data_ea5bd3008c0c1ea974905a3c15368f9d
#
_entry.id   ea5bd3008c0c1ea974905a3c15368f9d
#
_cell.length_a   1.000
_cell.length_b   1.000
_cell.length_c   1.000
_cell.angle_alpha   90.00
_cell.angle_beta   90.00
_cell.angle_gamma   90.00
#
_symmetry.space_group_name_H-M   'P 1'
#
loop_
_entity.id
_entity.type
_entity.pdbx_description
1 polymer ?
#
loop_
_entity_poly.entity_id
_entity_poly.type
_entity_poly.pdbx_seq_one_letter_code
_entity_poly.pdbx_strand_id
1 'polypeptide(L)'
;MLATALVVVVALVAGGIWWNSIGSEMWARARWQPPPTAYLGSSMQQAPVPGWRTSVNVLGVPSSPPGVEAPRIAVSNKQDGTHAFIDTLENRGYFLARSAGPSGTSWWLTGLDATQGHTLFPAVQLNIGERAPECFLNGPDAMVCLVDDGSAATAWVVDLHAGTVTYTGPTPLRLFSAKLRAERAGDYLVAVMEKEGVYGVGPKAELTWFIPGSGAVWGPAKDIAAQGTGGNYVFFSLADGHMFTPDVPDGTAFDEVRFNVDGFSARVLYDGERFNPIVESFDLTGKKIGTLGRDGYPVAAGLYIDASASDWRVVTAEGSRLLSVEGHIPYDTLLIGSTLYVNESNNAQMPYWQPYDLKSGEKGKPCEIELGEKYLGTDGTIAVRAVTNPQVDLIAKAFDLRTCEMVWSLPKEPNSFGRIWRIGDTLVRLSDDGTELNSLVAPD
;
A
#
# COMPACT_ATOMS: atom_id res chain seq x y z
N MET A 1 -8.97 33.26 -55.36
CA MET A 1 -8.27 31.99 -55.04
C MET A 1 -7.31 32.12 -53.86
N LEU A 2 -6.45 33.15 -53.71
CA LEU A 2 -5.56 33.30 -52.54
C LEU A 2 -6.30 33.41 -51.18
N ALA A 3 -7.41 34.14 -51.11
CA ALA A 3 -8.17 34.31 -49.88
C ALA A 3 -8.79 32.99 -49.39
N THR A 4 -9.29 32.13 -50.29
CA THR A 4 -9.86 30.83 -49.96
C THR A 4 -8.81 29.84 -49.45
N ALA A 5 -7.64 29.84 -50.05
CA ALA A 5 -6.51 29.01 -49.57
C ALA A 5 -6.04 29.41 -48.17
N LEU A 6 -5.99 30.71 -47.85
CA LEU A 6 -5.63 31.19 -46.50
C LEU A 6 -6.65 30.76 -45.44
N VAL A 7 -7.96 30.85 -45.70
CA VAL A 7 -9.01 30.41 -44.77
C VAL A 7 -8.93 28.90 -44.50
N VAL A 8 -8.66 28.09 -45.53
CA VAL A 8 -8.51 26.62 -45.35
C VAL A 8 -7.29 26.29 -44.50
N VAL A 9 -6.15 26.95 -44.74
CA VAL A 9 -4.93 26.73 -43.93
C VAL A 9 -5.13 27.14 -42.48
N VAL A 10 -5.76 28.30 -42.23
CA VAL A 10 -6.06 28.75 -40.86
C VAL A 10 -7.04 27.78 -40.16
N ALA A 11 -8.06 27.28 -40.85
CA ALA A 11 -8.98 26.29 -40.28
C ALA A 11 -8.31 24.95 -39.97
N LEU A 12 -7.41 24.48 -40.81
CA LEU A 12 -6.62 23.25 -40.58
C LEU A 12 -5.63 23.41 -39.42
N VAL A 13 -4.96 24.54 -39.32
CA VAL A 13 -4.05 24.84 -38.20
C VAL A 13 -4.82 24.98 -36.90
N ALA A 14 -5.93 25.73 -36.90
CA ALA A 14 -6.78 25.88 -35.71
C ALA A 14 -7.42 24.55 -35.30
N GLY A 15 -7.87 23.71 -36.24
CA GLY A 15 -8.38 22.38 -36.00
C GLY A 15 -7.31 21.43 -35.46
N GLY A 16 -6.08 21.52 -35.98
CA GLY A 16 -4.95 20.75 -35.49
C GLY A 16 -4.52 21.14 -34.07
N ILE A 17 -4.50 22.44 -33.77
CA ILE A 17 -4.19 22.96 -32.42
C ILE A 17 -5.30 22.52 -31.44
N TRP A 18 -6.57 22.69 -31.82
CA TRP A 18 -7.69 22.26 -30.98
C TRP A 18 -7.66 20.74 -30.69
N TRP A 19 -7.40 19.92 -31.73
CA TRP A 19 -7.28 18.48 -31.56
C TRP A 19 -6.12 18.09 -30.63
N ASN A 20 -4.96 18.69 -30.78
CA ASN A 20 -3.80 18.38 -29.93
C ASN A 20 -3.95 18.86 -28.49
N SER A 21 -4.73 19.90 -28.21
CA SER A 21 -4.87 20.46 -26.87
C SER A 21 -6.11 19.93 -26.10
N ILE A 22 -7.26 19.89 -26.75
CA ILE A 22 -8.55 19.58 -26.09
C ILE A 22 -9.18 18.29 -26.65
N GLY A 23 -9.18 18.14 -27.97
CA GLY A 23 -9.86 17.03 -28.62
C GLY A 23 -9.25 15.67 -28.29
N SER A 24 -7.93 15.59 -28.17
CA SER A 24 -7.23 14.35 -27.78
C SER A 24 -7.55 13.94 -26.34
N GLU A 25 -7.65 14.88 -25.40
CA GLU A 25 -8.05 14.57 -24.01
C GLU A 25 -9.50 14.10 -23.94
N MET A 26 -10.45 14.80 -24.60
CA MET A 26 -11.84 14.39 -24.63
C MET A 26 -12.01 12.98 -25.21
N TRP A 27 -11.28 12.65 -26.28
CA TRP A 27 -11.31 11.33 -26.89
C TRP A 27 -10.72 10.27 -25.96
N ALA A 28 -9.58 10.57 -25.30
CA ALA A 28 -8.95 9.68 -24.33
C ALA A 28 -9.88 9.40 -23.13
N ARG A 29 -10.49 10.44 -22.56
CA ARG A 29 -11.47 10.33 -21.46
C ARG A 29 -12.68 9.46 -21.83
N ALA A 30 -13.20 9.62 -23.05
CA ALA A 30 -14.35 8.85 -23.52
C ALA A 30 -14.07 7.34 -23.58
N ARG A 31 -12.83 6.95 -23.84
CA ARG A 31 -12.40 5.54 -23.96
C ARG A 31 -11.84 4.97 -22.67
N TRP A 32 -11.26 5.82 -21.82
CA TRP A 32 -10.69 5.37 -20.56
C TRP A 32 -11.75 4.79 -19.63
N GLN A 33 -11.42 3.67 -19.00
CA GLN A 33 -12.21 3.06 -17.93
C GLN A 33 -11.42 3.17 -16.63
N PRO A 34 -12.03 3.66 -15.54
CA PRO A 34 -11.36 3.66 -14.25
C PRO A 34 -11.03 2.22 -13.83
N PRO A 35 -9.88 2.00 -13.21
CA PRO A 35 -9.57 0.71 -12.62
C PRO A 35 -10.60 0.35 -11.54
N PRO A 36 -10.80 -0.94 -11.26
CA PRO A 36 -11.70 -1.37 -10.21
C PRO A 36 -11.33 -0.70 -8.88
N THR A 37 -12.28 -0.01 -8.27
CA THR A 37 -12.11 0.57 -6.94
C THR A 37 -12.57 -0.45 -5.90
N ALA A 38 -11.70 -0.80 -4.96
CA ALA A 38 -12.07 -1.62 -3.84
C ALA A 38 -12.89 -0.76 -2.84
N TYR A 39 -14.21 -0.86 -2.92
CA TYR A 39 -15.10 -0.21 -1.97
C TYR A 39 -15.20 -0.97 -0.65
N LEU A 40 -15.66 -0.28 0.41
CA LEU A 40 -16.08 -0.94 1.64
C LEU A 40 -17.39 -1.70 1.39
N GLY A 41 -17.51 -2.89 1.96
CA GLY A 41 -18.66 -3.77 1.78
C GLY A 41 -19.94 -3.27 2.45
N SER A 42 -19.84 -2.26 3.34
CA SER A 42 -20.96 -1.63 4.02
C SER A 42 -21.03 -0.15 3.74
N SER A 43 -22.26 0.40 3.70
CA SER A 43 -22.46 1.85 3.60
C SER A 43 -21.91 2.57 4.82
N MET A 44 -21.25 3.69 4.60
CA MET A 44 -20.65 4.57 5.62
C MET A 44 -21.37 5.90 5.77
N GLN A 45 -22.58 6.04 5.23
CA GLN A 45 -23.38 7.27 5.30
C GLN A 45 -23.82 7.64 6.72
N GLN A 46 -23.87 6.66 7.62
CA GLN A 46 -24.11 6.84 9.04
C GLN A 46 -22.96 6.24 9.85
N ALA A 47 -22.82 6.64 11.12
CA ALA A 47 -21.82 6.05 12.00
C ALA A 47 -22.06 4.53 12.09
N PRO A 48 -21.07 3.71 11.74
CA PRO A 48 -21.24 2.28 11.69
C PRO A 48 -21.41 1.69 13.11
N VAL A 49 -22.10 0.56 13.17
CA VAL A 49 -22.31 -0.22 14.37
C VAL A 49 -21.50 -1.52 14.32
N PRO A 50 -21.21 -2.16 15.47
CA PRO A 50 -20.58 -3.47 15.47
C PRO A 50 -21.45 -4.52 14.78
N GLY A 51 -20.88 -5.22 13.80
CA GLY A 51 -21.46 -6.42 13.19
C GLY A 51 -21.07 -7.70 13.96
N TRP A 52 -20.28 -8.61 13.31
CA TRP A 52 -19.75 -9.76 14.02
C TRP A 52 -18.76 -9.31 15.12
N ARG A 53 -18.62 -10.15 16.15
CA ARG A 53 -17.69 -9.96 17.25
C ARG A 53 -16.91 -11.25 17.50
N THR A 54 -15.61 -11.12 17.69
CA THR A 54 -14.72 -12.25 17.94
C THR A 54 -13.73 -11.87 19.04
N SER A 55 -13.83 -12.58 20.19
CA SER A 55 -12.87 -12.37 21.27
C SER A 55 -11.52 -13.03 20.96
N VAL A 56 -10.46 -12.53 21.58
CA VAL A 56 -9.11 -13.10 21.46
C VAL A 56 -9.08 -14.57 21.89
N ASN A 57 -9.94 -14.96 22.83
CA ASN A 57 -10.11 -16.38 23.22
C ASN A 57 -10.74 -17.22 22.10
N VAL A 58 -11.73 -16.70 21.38
CA VAL A 58 -12.33 -17.39 20.21
C VAL A 58 -11.29 -17.53 19.08
N LEU A 59 -10.35 -16.58 18.95
CA LEU A 59 -9.21 -16.73 18.05
C LEU A 59 -8.22 -17.83 18.50
N GLY A 60 -8.45 -18.47 19.62
CA GLY A 60 -7.65 -19.60 20.10
C GLY A 60 -6.58 -19.24 21.14
N VAL A 61 -6.48 -17.98 21.57
CA VAL A 61 -5.56 -17.60 22.64
C VAL A 61 -6.11 -18.07 23.99
N PRO A 62 -5.37 -18.84 24.79
CA PRO A 62 -5.83 -19.35 26.07
C PRO A 62 -6.19 -18.22 27.05
N SER A 63 -7.24 -18.43 27.83
CA SER A 63 -7.65 -17.53 28.92
C SER A 63 -6.56 -17.45 29.98
N SER A 64 -6.36 -16.25 30.52
CA SER A 64 -5.46 -16.05 31.67
C SER A 64 -6.07 -16.61 32.96
N PRO A 65 -5.24 -17.05 33.94
CA PRO A 65 -5.71 -17.40 35.26
C PRO A 65 -6.43 -16.25 35.97
N PRO A 66 -7.30 -16.50 36.93
CA PRO A 66 -7.97 -15.47 37.73
C PRO A 66 -6.95 -14.51 38.35
N GLY A 67 -7.18 -13.20 38.24
CA GLY A 67 -6.30 -12.15 38.77
C GLY A 67 -5.12 -11.78 37.87
N VAL A 68 -4.98 -12.42 36.70
CA VAL A 68 -4.00 -12.08 35.70
C VAL A 68 -4.69 -11.33 34.55
N GLU A 69 -3.96 -10.42 33.90
CA GLU A 69 -4.46 -9.64 32.77
C GLU A 69 -5.03 -10.56 31.66
N ALA A 70 -6.21 -10.22 31.15
CA ALA A 70 -6.85 -10.97 30.07
C ALA A 70 -5.97 -10.96 28.80
N PRO A 71 -6.02 -12.01 27.97
CA PRO A 71 -5.35 -12.04 26.69
C PRO A 71 -5.91 -10.95 25.77
N ARG A 72 -5.03 -10.28 25.03
CA ARG A 72 -5.43 -9.19 24.13
C ARG A 72 -4.56 -9.11 22.88
N ILE A 73 -5.07 -8.43 21.88
CA ILE A 73 -4.26 -8.00 20.73
C ILE A 73 -3.12 -7.11 21.22
N ALA A 74 -1.91 -7.34 20.76
CA ALA A 74 -0.67 -6.77 21.30
C ALA A 74 -0.42 -5.31 20.86
N VAL A 75 -1.46 -4.49 20.84
CA VAL A 75 -1.34 -3.04 20.58
C VAL A 75 -0.71 -2.36 21.78
N SER A 76 0.30 -1.55 21.56
CA SER A 76 0.81 -0.64 22.58
C SER A 76 -0.02 0.64 22.62
N ASN A 77 -0.29 1.12 23.81
CA ASN A 77 -0.83 2.47 24.04
C ASN A 77 0.27 3.53 24.09
N LYS A 78 1.54 3.11 24.09
CA LYS A 78 2.74 3.94 23.94
C LYS A 78 3.29 3.78 22.52
N GLN A 79 4.10 4.73 22.08
CA GLN A 79 4.71 4.74 20.75
C GLN A 79 5.86 3.72 20.56
N ASP A 80 5.84 2.60 21.25
CA ASP A 80 6.94 1.64 21.33
C ASP A 80 6.86 0.51 20.29
N GLY A 81 6.34 0.79 19.10
CA GLY A 81 6.66 0.05 17.88
C GLY A 81 6.12 -1.38 17.73
N THR A 82 5.28 -1.88 18.63
CA THR A 82 4.68 -3.21 18.43
C THR A 82 3.58 -3.14 17.38
N HIS A 83 3.80 -3.73 16.22
CA HIS A 83 2.82 -3.85 15.15
C HIS A 83 1.90 -5.04 15.44
N ALA A 84 0.82 -4.81 16.20
CA ALA A 84 -0.15 -5.85 16.54
C ALA A 84 -0.94 -6.37 15.33
N PHE A 85 -1.24 -5.50 14.39
CA PHE A 85 -1.73 -5.87 13.05
C PHE A 85 -0.52 -6.07 12.16
N ILE A 86 -0.35 -7.30 11.71
CA ILE A 86 0.83 -7.67 10.93
C ILE A 86 0.59 -7.32 9.46
N ASP A 87 -0.48 -7.90 8.89
CA ASP A 87 -0.77 -7.74 7.47
C ASP A 87 -2.15 -8.28 7.10
N THR A 88 -2.50 -8.17 5.82
CA THR A 88 -3.70 -8.71 5.22
C THR A 88 -3.39 -9.41 3.90
N LEU A 89 -4.08 -10.53 3.65
CA LEU A 89 -4.15 -11.22 2.36
C LEU A 89 -5.62 -11.34 1.99
N GLU A 90 -6.08 -10.57 1.02
CA GLU A 90 -7.49 -10.47 0.66
C GLU A 90 -8.36 -10.11 1.88
N ASN A 91 -9.30 -11.00 2.29
CA ASN A 91 -10.17 -10.83 3.46
C ASN A 91 -9.60 -11.45 4.75
N ARG A 92 -8.36 -11.92 4.71
CA ARG A 92 -7.67 -12.53 5.87
C ARG A 92 -6.78 -11.50 6.54
N GLY A 93 -6.98 -11.27 7.83
CA GLY A 93 -6.14 -10.39 8.65
C GLY A 93 -5.34 -11.17 9.68
N TYR A 94 -4.09 -10.79 9.91
CA TYR A 94 -3.19 -11.47 10.83
C TYR A 94 -2.77 -10.53 11.95
N PHE A 95 -2.80 -11.06 13.17
CA PHE A 95 -2.56 -10.27 14.37
C PHE A 95 -1.60 -10.98 15.33
N LEU A 96 -0.83 -10.17 16.05
CA LEU A 96 -0.16 -10.59 17.26
C LEU A 96 -1.06 -10.37 18.45
N ALA A 97 -1.25 -11.42 19.25
CA ALA A 97 -1.88 -11.35 20.55
C ALA A 97 -0.86 -11.68 21.65
N ARG A 98 -1.12 -11.19 22.85
CA ARG A 98 -0.33 -11.53 24.03
C ARG A 98 -1.24 -12.01 25.18
N SER A 99 -0.72 -12.91 25.97
CA SER A 99 -1.33 -13.32 27.22
C SER A 99 -0.28 -13.27 28.33
N ALA A 100 -0.70 -12.86 29.54
CA ALA A 100 0.14 -12.94 30.72
C ALA A 100 -0.01 -14.32 31.37
N GLY A 101 1.11 -14.87 31.84
CA GLY A 101 1.15 -16.14 32.54
C GLY A 101 2.11 -16.11 33.72
N PRO A 102 2.19 -17.18 34.54
CA PRO A 102 3.08 -17.26 35.70
C PRO A 102 4.57 -17.12 35.34
N SER A 103 4.92 -17.48 34.10
CA SER A 103 6.28 -17.44 33.56
C SER A 103 6.59 -16.20 32.74
N GLY A 104 5.71 -15.19 32.70
CA GLY A 104 5.87 -13.97 31.90
C GLY A 104 4.86 -13.87 30.76
N THR A 105 5.19 -13.06 29.73
CA THR A 105 4.35 -12.83 28.57
C THR A 105 4.49 -13.96 27.54
N SER A 106 3.38 -14.48 27.06
CA SER A 106 3.32 -15.37 25.90
C SER A 106 2.77 -14.65 24.69
N TRP A 107 3.34 -14.92 23.52
CA TRP A 107 2.96 -14.33 22.24
C TRP A 107 2.28 -15.34 21.35
N TRP A 108 1.28 -14.85 20.62
CA TRP A 108 0.41 -15.69 19.79
C TRP A 108 0.21 -15.03 18.43
N LEU A 109 0.38 -15.80 17.37
CA LEU A 109 -0.08 -15.42 16.04
C LEU A 109 -1.51 -15.90 15.86
N THR A 110 -2.41 -15.01 15.44
CA THR A 110 -3.81 -15.31 15.16
C THR A 110 -4.19 -14.86 13.75
N GLY A 111 -5.10 -15.58 13.12
CA GLY A 111 -5.65 -15.26 11.81
C GLY A 111 -7.17 -15.13 11.87
N LEU A 112 -7.71 -14.13 11.19
CA LEU A 112 -9.12 -13.77 11.15
C LEU A 112 -9.62 -13.66 9.71
N ASP A 113 -10.71 -14.32 9.37
CA ASP A 113 -11.55 -13.99 8.21
C ASP A 113 -12.41 -12.76 8.53
N ALA A 114 -12.10 -11.63 7.92
CA ALA A 114 -12.80 -10.38 8.20
C ALA A 114 -14.23 -10.34 7.65
N THR A 115 -14.61 -11.22 6.71
CA THR A 115 -15.96 -11.26 6.16
C THR A 115 -16.97 -11.79 7.21
N GLN A 116 -16.56 -12.78 7.98
CA GLN A 116 -17.44 -13.49 8.91
C GLN A 116 -17.00 -13.42 10.39
N GLY A 117 -15.81 -12.93 10.66
CA GLY A 117 -15.25 -12.89 12.01
C GLY A 117 -14.76 -14.25 12.52
N HIS A 118 -14.59 -15.23 11.64
CA HIS A 118 -14.15 -16.56 12.02
C HIS A 118 -12.62 -16.63 12.12
N THR A 119 -12.12 -17.46 13.03
CA THR A 119 -10.69 -17.77 13.09
C THR A 119 -10.28 -18.59 11.87
N LEU A 120 -9.12 -18.27 11.27
CA LEU A 120 -8.57 -19.00 10.12
C LEU A 120 -7.91 -20.32 10.56
N PHE A 121 -7.27 -20.30 11.72
CA PHE A 121 -6.56 -21.43 12.32
C PHE A 121 -6.44 -21.23 13.83
N PRO A 122 -6.21 -22.29 14.63
CA PRO A 122 -5.97 -22.15 16.06
C PRO A 122 -4.76 -21.23 16.32
N ALA A 123 -4.86 -20.35 17.33
CA ALA A 123 -3.76 -19.44 17.66
C ALA A 123 -2.43 -20.20 17.84
N VAL A 124 -1.40 -19.71 17.19
CA VAL A 124 -0.06 -20.31 17.18
C VAL A 124 0.79 -19.66 18.27
N GLN A 125 1.17 -20.43 19.29
CA GLN A 125 2.06 -19.93 20.32
C GLN A 125 3.50 -19.78 19.78
N LEU A 126 4.03 -18.56 19.94
CA LEU A 126 5.42 -18.25 19.66
C LEU A 126 6.18 -18.28 21.00
N ASN A 127 7.03 -19.28 21.20
CA ASN A 127 7.75 -19.46 22.46
C ASN A 127 9.01 -18.56 22.52
N ILE A 128 8.81 -17.24 22.61
CA ILE A 128 9.88 -16.22 22.43
C ILE A 128 10.24 -15.41 23.67
N GLY A 129 9.65 -15.72 24.82
CA GLY A 129 9.88 -14.96 26.04
C GLY A 129 9.19 -13.59 26.03
N GLU A 130 9.78 -12.59 26.71
CA GLU A 130 9.10 -11.30 26.95
C GLU A 130 9.14 -10.32 25.77
N ARG A 131 10.09 -10.47 24.85
CA ARG A 131 10.21 -9.56 23.70
C ARG A 131 9.09 -9.80 22.69
N ALA A 132 8.53 -8.70 22.16
CA ALA A 132 7.60 -8.78 21.04
C ALA A 132 8.36 -9.22 19.78
N PRO A 133 7.81 -10.19 19.01
CA PRO A 133 8.35 -10.50 17.70
C PRO A 133 7.94 -9.45 16.69
N GLU A 134 8.72 -9.31 15.63
CA GLU A 134 8.30 -8.65 14.41
C GLU A 134 7.98 -9.73 13.36
N CYS A 135 6.78 -9.68 12.80
CA CYS A 135 6.29 -10.70 11.88
C CYS A 135 6.04 -10.12 10.49
N PHE A 136 6.34 -10.94 9.48
CA PHE A 136 6.24 -10.57 8.06
C PHE A 136 5.56 -11.69 7.29
N LEU A 137 4.71 -11.34 6.31
CA LEU A 137 4.32 -12.30 5.29
C LEU A 137 5.55 -12.74 4.49
N ASN A 138 5.57 -14.00 4.09
CA ASN A 138 6.57 -14.55 3.19
C ASN A 138 5.88 -15.39 2.11
N GLY A 139 5.23 -14.69 1.22
CA GLY A 139 4.30 -15.24 0.25
C GLY A 139 2.91 -15.50 0.84
N PRO A 140 2.00 -16.07 0.05
CA PRO A 140 0.60 -16.24 0.45
C PRO A 140 0.36 -17.28 1.56
N ASP A 141 1.35 -18.14 1.81
CA ASP A 141 1.19 -19.36 2.60
C ASP A 141 1.96 -19.34 3.92
N ALA A 142 2.87 -18.39 4.11
CA ALA A 142 3.77 -18.40 5.26
C ALA A 142 3.90 -17.03 5.95
N MET A 143 4.10 -17.08 7.26
CA MET A 143 4.49 -15.94 8.10
C MET A 143 5.83 -16.24 8.77
N VAL A 144 6.76 -15.29 8.74
CA VAL A 144 8.02 -15.35 9.45
C VAL A 144 7.99 -14.34 10.58
N CYS A 145 8.11 -14.82 11.82
CA CYS A 145 8.23 -13.98 13.00
C CYS A 145 9.65 -14.03 13.53
N LEU A 146 10.24 -12.88 13.80
CA LEU A 146 11.65 -12.73 14.20
C LEU A 146 11.75 -12.09 15.58
N VAL A 147 12.68 -12.59 16.38
CA VAL A 147 13.20 -11.89 17.56
C VAL A 147 14.70 -11.74 17.40
N ASP A 148 15.18 -10.51 17.41
CA ASP A 148 16.59 -10.16 17.31
C ASP A 148 17.05 -9.58 18.65
N ASP A 149 18.01 -10.20 19.30
CA ASP A 149 18.61 -9.72 20.57
C ASP A 149 19.87 -8.87 20.35
N GLY A 150 20.21 -8.60 19.09
CA GLY A 150 21.39 -7.84 18.66
C GLY A 150 22.63 -8.71 18.46
N SER A 151 22.73 -9.88 19.11
CA SER A 151 23.82 -10.85 18.94
C SER A 151 23.40 -12.00 18.03
N ALA A 152 22.16 -12.48 18.18
CA ALA A 152 21.56 -13.55 17.43
C ALA A 152 20.09 -13.24 17.12
N ALA A 153 19.56 -13.84 16.08
CA ALA A 153 18.14 -13.80 15.80
C ALA A 153 17.57 -15.22 15.72
N THR A 154 16.34 -15.35 16.21
CA THR A 154 15.56 -16.57 16.14
C THR A 154 14.31 -16.32 15.33
N ALA A 155 13.96 -17.24 14.45
CA ALA A 155 12.78 -17.21 13.62
C ALA A 155 11.78 -18.30 13.99
N TRP A 156 10.50 -17.98 13.81
CA TRP A 156 9.37 -18.91 13.78
C TRP A 156 8.73 -18.76 12.41
N VAL A 157 8.64 -19.85 11.67
CA VAL A 157 7.90 -19.89 10.40
C VAL A 157 6.60 -20.62 10.63
N VAL A 158 5.50 -19.97 10.27
CA VAL A 158 4.15 -20.49 10.47
C VAL A 158 3.49 -20.68 9.12
N ASP A 159 2.95 -21.88 8.88
CA ASP A 159 2.06 -22.17 7.77
C ASP A 159 0.69 -21.52 8.04
N LEU A 160 0.27 -20.62 7.16
CA LEU A 160 -0.97 -19.83 7.31
C LEU A 160 -2.25 -20.60 6.96
N HIS A 161 -2.15 -21.78 6.33
CA HIS A 161 -3.29 -22.65 6.08
C HIS A 161 -3.53 -23.61 7.25
N ALA A 162 -2.46 -24.24 7.73
CA ALA A 162 -2.55 -25.22 8.80
C ALA A 162 -2.53 -24.58 10.21
N GLY A 163 -2.04 -23.35 10.35
CA GLY A 163 -1.83 -22.72 11.64
C GLY A 163 -0.80 -23.48 12.48
N THR A 164 0.30 -23.93 11.86
CA THR A 164 1.33 -24.71 12.54
C THR A 164 2.71 -24.12 12.34
N VAL A 165 3.54 -24.20 13.38
CA VAL A 165 4.96 -23.82 13.27
C VAL A 165 5.69 -24.89 12.48
N THR A 166 6.21 -24.52 11.32
CA THR A 166 6.98 -25.42 10.44
C THR A 166 8.48 -25.34 10.71
N TYR A 167 8.94 -24.24 11.31
CA TYR A 167 10.32 -24.06 11.70
C TYR A 167 10.42 -23.19 12.95
N THR A 168 11.33 -23.54 13.83
CA THR A 168 11.82 -22.69 14.93
C THR A 168 13.32 -22.88 15.06
N GLY A 169 14.08 -21.79 14.99
CA GLY A 169 15.52 -21.88 15.11
C GLY A 169 16.28 -20.60 14.75
N PRO A 170 17.60 -20.67 14.75
CA PRO A 170 18.44 -19.52 14.42
C PRO A 170 18.26 -19.11 12.95
N THR A 171 18.39 -17.81 12.70
CA THR A 171 18.34 -17.23 11.35
C THR A 171 19.45 -16.19 11.18
N PRO A 172 19.99 -16.01 9.96
CA PRO A 172 20.91 -14.93 9.66
C PRO A 172 20.24 -13.55 9.56
N LEU A 173 18.90 -13.50 9.48
CA LEU A 173 18.12 -12.26 9.36
C LEU A 173 18.31 -11.36 10.58
N ARG A 174 18.24 -10.05 10.37
CA ARG A 174 18.33 -9.02 11.41
C ARG A 174 17.21 -8.02 11.27
N LEU A 175 16.75 -7.47 12.40
CA LEU A 175 15.72 -6.42 12.40
C LEU A 175 16.32 -5.00 12.31
N PHE A 176 17.46 -4.79 12.96
CA PHE A 176 18.03 -3.45 13.14
C PHE A 176 19.47 -3.29 12.63
N SER A 177 19.97 -4.25 11.87
CA SER A 177 21.34 -4.23 11.35
C SER A 177 21.36 -3.87 9.87
N ALA A 178 22.41 -3.18 9.42
CA ALA A 178 22.64 -2.96 7.98
C ALA A 178 23.05 -4.25 7.23
N LYS A 179 23.29 -5.35 7.96
CA LYS A 179 23.64 -6.65 7.38
C LYS A 179 22.45 -7.60 7.47
N LEU A 180 22.00 -8.09 6.33
CA LEU A 180 20.87 -9.03 6.20
C LEU A 180 19.62 -8.54 6.93
N ARG A 181 19.31 -7.24 6.72
CA ARG A 181 18.14 -6.62 7.31
C ARG A 181 16.88 -7.22 6.70
N ALA A 182 16.00 -7.73 7.57
CA ALA A 182 14.68 -8.20 7.19
C ALA A 182 13.84 -7.00 6.73
N GLU A 183 13.34 -7.05 5.51
CA GLU A 183 12.49 -6.03 4.92
C GLU A 183 11.30 -6.66 4.22
N ARG A 184 10.15 -6.01 4.31
CA ARG A 184 8.99 -6.36 3.52
C ARG A 184 9.16 -5.85 2.10
N ALA A 185 8.94 -6.72 1.12
CA ALA A 185 8.85 -6.39 -0.29
C ALA A 185 7.58 -7.04 -0.88
N GLY A 186 6.57 -6.23 -1.21
CA GLY A 186 5.26 -6.77 -1.57
C GLY A 186 4.69 -7.69 -0.50
N ASP A 187 4.31 -8.90 -0.90
CA ASP A 187 3.80 -9.95 0.00
C ASP A 187 4.93 -10.89 0.51
N TYR A 188 6.20 -10.53 0.30
CA TYR A 188 7.36 -11.36 0.65
C TYR A 188 8.27 -10.67 1.65
N LEU A 189 8.96 -11.50 2.42
CA LEU A 189 10.10 -11.10 3.24
C LEU A 189 11.39 -11.28 2.44
N VAL A 190 12.23 -10.27 2.43
CA VAL A 190 13.57 -10.32 1.85
C VAL A 190 14.62 -9.96 2.88
N ALA A 191 15.86 -10.37 2.65
CA ALA A 191 17.00 -9.90 3.43
C ALA A 191 17.84 -8.96 2.57
N VAL A 192 18.02 -7.73 3.03
CA VAL A 192 18.80 -6.71 2.33
C VAL A 192 20.18 -6.59 2.97
N MET A 193 21.22 -6.68 2.16
CA MET A 193 22.58 -6.35 2.55
C MET A 193 23.04 -5.14 1.74
N GLU A 194 23.15 -4.01 2.43
CA GLU A 194 23.53 -2.74 1.80
C GLU A 194 24.85 -2.89 1.04
N LYS A 195 24.88 -2.47 -0.22
CA LYS A 195 26.03 -2.56 -1.16
C LYS A 195 26.39 -3.96 -1.66
N GLU A 196 25.68 -4.99 -1.25
CA GLU A 196 25.89 -6.35 -1.78
C GLU A 196 24.72 -6.84 -2.61
N GLY A 197 23.49 -6.72 -2.10
CA GLY A 197 22.31 -7.16 -2.82
C GLY A 197 21.13 -7.54 -1.93
N VAL A 198 20.22 -8.29 -2.53
CA VAL A 198 18.98 -8.78 -1.92
C VAL A 198 18.97 -10.29 -1.94
N TYR A 199 18.56 -10.89 -0.85
CA TYR A 199 18.38 -12.33 -0.69
C TYR A 199 16.91 -12.67 -0.47
N GLY A 200 16.44 -13.76 -1.06
CA GLY A 200 15.17 -14.36 -0.69
C GLY A 200 15.23 -15.06 0.65
N VAL A 201 14.08 -15.19 1.27
CA VAL A 201 13.93 -15.89 2.56
C VAL A 201 13.12 -17.16 2.35
N GLY A 202 13.69 -18.28 2.74
CA GLY A 202 13.10 -19.61 2.56
C GLY A 202 12.23 -20.07 3.74
N PRO A 203 11.71 -21.33 3.64
CA PRO A 203 10.77 -21.89 4.61
C PRO A 203 11.37 -22.20 5.99
N LYS A 204 12.68 -22.05 6.17
CA LYS A 204 13.36 -22.14 7.46
C LYS A 204 13.99 -20.82 7.88
N ALA A 205 13.48 -19.71 7.32
CA ALA A 205 14.06 -18.38 7.47
C ALA A 205 15.57 -18.33 7.11
N GLU A 206 16.00 -19.19 6.20
CA GLU A 206 17.31 -19.21 5.56
C GLU A 206 17.35 -18.33 4.33
N LEU A 207 18.55 -17.97 3.90
CA LEU A 207 18.74 -17.26 2.63
C LEU A 207 18.66 -18.27 1.47
N THR A 208 17.88 -17.92 0.43
CA THR A 208 17.66 -18.79 -0.74
C THR A 208 18.36 -18.23 -1.99
N TRP A 209 17.64 -17.46 -2.79
CA TRP A 209 18.20 -16.82 -3.98
C TRP A 209 18.97 -15.54 -3.60
N PHE A 210 19.80 -15.05 -4.51
CA PHE A 210 20.58 -13.83 -4.34
C PHE A 210 20.60 -13.01 -5.61
N ILE A 211 20.26 -11.72 -5.49
CA ILE A 211 20.35 -10.72 -6.57
C ILE A 211 21.45 -9.72 -6.16
N PRO A 212 22.59 -9.69 -6.87
CA PRO A 212 23.67 -8.75 -6.57
C PRO A 212 23.26 -7.33 -6.96
N GLY A 213 23.74 -6.32 -6.20
CA GLY A 213 23.45 -4.92 -6.50
C GLY A 213 23.67 -3.99 -5.32
N SER A 214 22.94 -2.87 -5.32
CA SER A 214 23.04 -1.86 -4.26
C SER A 214 22.43 -2.29 -2.92
N GLY A 215 21.63 -3.34 -2.91
CA GLY A 215 20.85 -3.76 -1.74
C GLY A 215 19.60 -2.94 -1.48
N ALA A 216 19.24 -2.01 -2.37
CA ALA A 216 17.98 -1.27 -2.29
C ALA A 216 16.90 -2.01 -3.07
N VAL A 217 15.77 -2.28 -2.43
CA VAL A 217 14.58 -2.88 -3.05
C VAL A 217 13.57 -1.77 -3.30
N TRP A 218 13.08 -1.69 -4.51
CA TRP A 218 12.13 -0.68 -4.93
C TRP A 218 10.80 -1.35 -5.28
N GLY A 219 9.74 -0.85 -4.68
CA GLY A 219 8.37 -1.08 -5.07
C GLY A 219 7.60 -2.09 -4.25
N PRO A 220 6.29 -1.93 -4.21
CA PRO A 220 5.32 -2.88 -3.71
C PRO A 220 4.41 -3.40 -4.82
N ALA A 221 4.93 -3.67 -6.01
CA ALA A 221 4.24 -4.63 -6.84
C ALA A 221 4.32 -5.96 -6.08
N LYS A 222 3.20 -6.65 -5.90
CA LYS A 222 3.12 -7.79 -4.97
C LYS A 222 4.18 -8.86 -5.18
N ASP A 223 4.60 -9.06 -6.42
CA ASP A 223 5.38 -10.23 -6.83
C ASP A 223 6.73 -9.89 -7.47
N ILE A 224 7.00 -8.62 -7.80
CA ILE A 224 8.24 -8.20 -8.46
C ILE A 224 8.89 -7.02 -7.76
N ALA A 225 10.19 -6.93 -7.91
CA ALA A 225 11.00 -5.81 -7.44
C ALA A 225 12.10 -5.46 -8.42
N ALA A 226 12.72 -4.31 -8.21
CA ALA A 226 13.94 -3.92 -8.87
C ALA A 226 14.93 -3.40 -7.85
N GLN A 227 16.22 -3.64 -8.09
CA GLN A 227 17.28 -2.99 -7.33
C GLN A 227 18.30 -2.40 -8.28
N GLY A 228 18.97 -1.36 -7.84
CA GLY A 228 20.01 -0.73 -8.60
C GLY A 228 20.04 0.78 -8.41
N THR A 229 21.06 1.41 -9.01
CA THR A 229 21.22 2.85 -9.03
C THR A 229 21.89 3.27 -10.33
N GLY A 230 21.50 4.43 -10.87
CA GLY A 230 22.25 5.12 -11.92
C GLY A 230 22.48 4.30 -13.19
N GLY A 231 21.46 3.64 -13.69
CA GLY A 231 21.50 2.92 -14.97
C GLY A 231 21.66 1.40 -14.87
N ASN A 232 21.85 0.86 -13.67
CA ASN A 232 22.11 -0.56 -13.46
C ASN A 232 20.99 -1.20 -12.62
N TYR A 233 19.74 -1.12 -13.09
CA TYR A 233 18.63 -1.79 -12.44
C TYR A 233 18.51 -3.24 -12.89
N VAL A 234 18.28 -4.12 -11.92
CA VAL A 234 17.96 -5.54 -12.12
C VAL A 234 16.53 -5.76 -11.65
N PHE A 235 15.70 -6.32 -12.51
CA PHE A 235 14.30 -6.67 -12.23
C PHE A 235 14.21 -8.15 -11.92
N PHE A 236 13.42 -8.51 -10.91
CA PHE A 236 13.32 -9.89 -10.44
C PHE A 236 12.00 -10.20 -9.74
N SER A 237 11.63 -11.48 -9.77
CA SER A 237 10.52 -12.04 -9.01
C SER A 237 10.90 -12.15 -7.53
N LEU A 238 10.00 -11.74 -6.65
CA LEU A 238 10.18 -11.86 -5.19
C LEU A 238 10.00 -13.31 -4.71
N ALA A 239 9.26 -14.12 -5.46
CA ALA A 239 8.99 -15.50 -5.09
C ALA A 239 10.23 -16.41 -5.20
N ASP A 240 11.03 -16.24 -6.24
CA ASP A 240 12.11 -17.17 -6.60
C ASP A 240 13.43 -16.53 -7.05
N GLY A 241 13.48 -15.19 -7.09
CA GLY A 241 14.65 -14.44 -7.56
C GLY A 241 14.89 -14.52 -9.07
N HIS A 242 13.93 -15.04 -9.85
CA HIS A 242 14.07 -15.10 -11.30
C HIS A 242 14.21 -13.69 -11.87
N MET A 243 15.36 -13.42 -12.51
CA MET A 243 15.64 -12.12 -13.16
C MET A 243 15.00 -12.07 -14.54
N PHE A 244 14.46 -10.90 -14.88
CA PHE A 244 13.94 -10.63 -16.22
C PHE A 244 14.43 -9.27 -16.73
N THR A 245 14.46 -9.11 -18.05
CA THR A 245 14.81 -7.85 -18.70
C THR A 245 13.54 -7.27 -19.31
N PRO A 246 13.18 -6.01 -18.99
CA PRO A 246 12.10 -5.32 -19.67
C PRO A 246 12.31 -5.25 -21.19
N ASP A 247 11.20 -5.17 -21.93
CA ASP A 247 11.18 -5.11 -23.41
C ASP A 247 11.68 -3.73 -23.91
N VAL A 248 12.99 -3.60 -23.94
CA VAL A 248 13.72 -2.43 -24.42
C VAL A 248 14.88 -2.87 -25.31
N PRO A 249 15.37 -2.03 -26.25
CA PRO A 249 16.54 -2.34 -27.04
C PRO A 249 17.79 -2.66 -26.22
N ASP A 250 18.65 -3.51 -26.73
CA ASP A 250 19.94 -3.84 -26.12
C ASP A 250 20.78 -2.57 -25.87
N GLY A 251 21.45 -2.53 -24.71
CA GLY A 251 22.27 -1.36 -24.32
C GLY A 251 21.48 -0.23 -23.65
N THR A 252 20.18 -0.39 -23.50
CA THR A 252 19.33 0.55 -22.74
C THR A 252 19.64 0.49 -21.26
N ALA A 253 19.76 1.65 -20.61
CA ALA A 253 19.90 1.78 -19.18
C ALA A 253 18.65 2.36 -18.55
N PHE A 254 18.40 2.02 -17.28
CA PHE A 254 17.28 2.55 -16.49
C PHE A 254 17.84 3.48 -15.41
N ASP A 255 17.39 4.75 -15.37
CA ASP A 255 17.85 5.71 -14.37
C ASP A 255 16.98 5.69 -13.11
N GLU A 256 15.69 5.52 -13.26
CA GLU A 256 14.72 5.48 -12.18
C GLU A 256 13.60 4.50 -12.49
N VAL A 257 13.17 3.74 -11.48
CA VAL A 257 12.06 2.79 -11.58
C VAL A 257 11.03 3.09 -10.50
N ARG A 258 9.75 3.10 -10.88
CA ARG A 258 8.62 3.33 -9.96
C ARG A 258 7.54 2.30 -10.23
N PHE A 259 7.22 1.51 -9.21
CA PHE A 259 6.20 0.46 -9.32
C PHE A 259 4.78 1.00 -9.14
N ASN A 260 3.87 0.39 -9.88
CA ASN A 260 2.43 0.49 -9.72
C ASN A 260 1.88 -0.92 -9.37
N VAL A 261 0.61 -1.02 -9.04
CA VAL A 261 -0.02 -2.31 -8.66
C VAL A 261 -0.10 -3.31 -9.83
N ASP A 262 -0.10 -2.84 -11.07
CA ASP A 262 -0.26 -3.61 -12.29
C ASP A 262 0.92 -3.51 -13.27
N GLY A 263 2.01 -2.85 -12.85
CA GLY A 263 3.19 -2.66 -13.69
C GLY A 263 4.20 -1.72 -13.05
N PHE A 264 5.00 -1.09 -13.88
CA PHE A 264 5.95 -0.07 -13.44
C PHE A 264 6.23 0.96 -14.53
N SER A 265 6.71 2.13 -14.13
CA SER A 265 7.34 3.10 -15.02
C SER A 265 8.85 3.11 -14.79
N ALA A 266 9.59 3.34 -15.84
CA ALA A 266 11.03 3.49 -15.76
C ALA A 266 11.51 4.63 -16.64
N ARG A 267 12.45 5.42 -16.13
CA ARG A 267 13.19 6.40 -16.92
C ARG A 267 14.25 5.67 -17.73
N VAL A 268 14.12 5.72 -19.05
CA VAL A 268 14.91 4.95 -20.01
C VAL A 268 15.93 5.85 -20.69
N LEU A 269 17.18 5.40 -20.73
CA LEU A 269 18.30 6.07 -21.35
C LEU A 269 18.76 5.25 -22.57
N TYR A 270 18.42 5.72 -23.78
CA TYR A 270 18.84 5.09 -25.02
C TYR A 270 20.24 5.54 -25.42
N ASP A 271 21.09 4.62 -25.86
CA ASP A 271 22.41 4.86 -26.46
C ASP A 271 23.29 5.91 -25.75
N GLY A 272 23.22 5.98 -24.42
CA GLY A 272 24.03 6.94 -23.66
C GLY A 272 23.55 8.38 -23.71
N GLU A 273 22.38 8.67 -24.25
CA GLU A 273 21.73 9.98 -24.20
C GLU A 273 21.26 10.33 -22.79
N ARG A 274 22.18 10.75 -21.93
CA ARG A 274 21.90 11.16 -20.55
C ARG A 274 21.03 12.41 -20.42
N PHE A 275 20.80 13.14 -21.53
CA PHE A 275 20.19 14.48 -21.47
C PHE A 275 18.70 14.53 -21.83
N ASN A 276 18.14 13.49 -22.42
CA ASN A 276 16.73 13.42 -22.76
C ASN A 276 16.12 12.06 -22.35
N PRO A 277 16.02 11.77 -21.04
CA PRO A 277 15.40 10.53 -20.61
C PRO A 277 13.93 10.53 -21.01
N ILE A 278 13.46 9.37 -21.46
CA ILE A 278 12.05 9.11 -21.74
C ILE A 278 11.54 8.18 -20.67
N VAL A 279 10.38 8.47 -20.13
CA VAL A 279 9.73 7.54 -19.19
C VAL A 279 8.79 6.63 -19.95
N GLU A 280 8.98 5.35 -19.77
CA GLU A 280 8.17 4.29 -20.36
C GLU A 280 7.44 3.49 -19.29
N SER A 281 6.28 2.96 -19.64
CA SER A 281 5.48 2.09 -18.81
C SER A 281 5.58 0.65 -19.28
N PHE A 282 5.58 -0.27 -18.32
CA PHE A 282 5.71 -1.71 -18.50
C PHE A 282 4.66 -2.43 -17.66
N ASP A 283 4.21 -3.59 -18.10
CA ASP A 283 3.44 -4.51 -17.26
C ASP A 283 4.36 -5.27 -16.28
N LEU A 284 3.77 -6.11 -15.42
CA LEU A 284 4.52 -6.89 -14.43
C LEU A 284 5.46 -7.95 -15.06
N THR A 285 5.32 -8.24 -16.36
CA THR A 285 6.23 -9.14 -17.08
C THR A 285 7.41 -8.42 -17.71
N GLY A 286 7.42 -7.07 -17.64
CA GLY A 286 8.41 -6.23 -18.29
C GLY A 286 8.08 -5.90 -19.74
N LYS A 287 6.91 -6.27 -20.26
CA LYS A 287 6.48 -5.90 -21.60
C LYS A 287 6.12 -4.43 -21.64
N LYS A 288 6.69 -3.69 -22.59
CA LYS A 288 6.41 -2.28 -22.80
C LYS A 288 4.94 -2.06 -23.17
N ILE A 289 4.26 -1.13 -22.46
CA ILE A 289 2.89 -0.71 -22.73
C ILE A 289 2.88 0.60 -23.53
N GLY A 290 3.65 1.61 -23.08
CA GLY A 290 3.63 2.92 -23.72
C GLY A 290 4.76 3.84 -23.29
N THR A 291 4.64 5.10 -23.70
CA THR A 291 5.57 6.17 -23.35
C THR A 291 4.80 7.27 -22.64
N LEU A 292 5.27 7.67 -21.45
CA LEU A 292 4.55 8.57 -20.55
C LEU A 292 4.95 10.05 -20.70
N GLY A 293 6.21 10.33 -21.06
CA GLY A 293 6.75 11.67 -21.12
C GLY A 293 8.09 11.80 -20.41
N ARG A 294 8.23 12.78 -19.49
CA ARG A 294 9.48 13.06 -18.76
C ARG A 294 9.52 12.41 -17.38
N ASP A 295 8.37 12.38 -16.72
CA ASP A 295 8.19 11.81 -15.39
C ASP A 295 6.99 10.86 -15.43
N GLY A 296 7.05 9.76 -14.68
CA GLY A 296 6.00 8.75 -14.67
C GLY A 296 5.69 8.34 -13.23
N TYR A 297 5.15 9.28 -12.43
CA TYR A 297 4.74 8.97 -11.06
C TYR A 297 3.48 8.10 -11.07
N PRO A 298 3.50 6.90 -10.50
CA PRO A 298 2.32 6.06 -10.42
C PRO A 298 1.25 6.70 -9.53
N VAL A 299 0.00 6.62 -9.96
CA VAL A 299 -1.18 7.14 -9.26
C VAL A 299 -2.09 6.01 -8.83
N ALA A 300 -2.41 5.13 -9.77
CA ALA A 300 -3.27 3.96 -9.61
C ALA A 300 -2.96 2.98 -10.75
N ALA A 301 -3.61 1.80 -10.76
CA ALA A 301 -3.48 0.85 -11.85
C ALA A 301 -3.65 1.54 -13.22
N GLY A 302 -2.64 1.40 -14.08
CA GLY A 302 -2.62 1.96 -15.43
C GLY A 302 -2.62 3.48 -15.51
N LEU A 303 -2.42 4.22 -14.41
CA LEU A 303 -2.40 5.69 -14.38
C LEU A 303 -1.11 6.25 -13.81
N TYR A 304 -0.61 7.31 -14.45
CA TYR A 304 0.62 8.01 -14.07
C TYR A 304 0.45 9.53 -14.13
N ILE A 305 1.28 10.23 -13.40
CA ILE A 305 1.49 11.67 -13.57
C ILE A 305 2.76 11.87 -14.37
N ASP A 306 2.62 12.54 -15.52
CA ASP A 306 3.73 13.14 -16.27
C ASP A 306 3.82 14.62 -15.89
N ALA A 307 4.99 15.08 -15.51
CA ALA A 307 5.17 16.42 -14.97
C ALA A 307 6.23 17.21 -15.71
N SER A 308 6.04 18.52 -15.74
CA SER A 308 7.02 19.52 -16.17
C SER A 308 7.23 20.56 -15.05
N ALA A 309 8.09 21.53 -15.29
CA ALA A 309 8.36 22.57 -14.28
C ALA A 309 7.14 23.44 -13.92
N SER A 310 6.14 23.52 -14.81
CA SER A 310 5.01 24.44 -14.69
C SER A 310 3.64 23.80 -14.78
N ASP A 311 3.58 22.55 -15.22
CA ASP A 311 2.33 21.81 -15.39
C ASP A 311 2.53 20.33 -15.11
N TRP A 312 1.45 19.62 -14.81
CA TRP A 312 1.41 18.18 -14.70
C TRP A 312 0.19 17.60 -15.41
N ARG A 313 0.29 16.36 -15.80
CA ARG A 313 -0.75 15.69 -16.60
C ARG A 313 -1.02 14.31 -16.03
N VAL A 314 -2.28 13.90 -16.08
CA VAL A 314 -2.65 12.51 -15.84
C VAL A 314 -2.66 11.79 -17.19
N VAL A 315 -1.88 10.73 -17.28
CA VAL A 315 -1.75 9.91 -18.49
C VAL A 315 -2.02 8.45 -18.18
N THR A 316 -2.58 7.72 -19.15
CA THR A 316 -2.72 6.26 -19.04
C THR A 316 -1.37 5.57 -19.28
N ALA A 317 -1.27 4.28 -19.00
CA ALA A 317 -0.06 3.50 -19.27
C ALA A 317 0.36 3.56 -20.75
N GLU A 318 -0.59 3.69 -21.68
CA GLU A 318 -0.33 3.85 -23.12
C GLU A 318 0.11 5.28 -23.51
N GLY A 319 0.18 6.19 -22.54
CA GLY A 319 0.55 7.60 -22.75
C GLY A 319 -0.59 8.51 -23.22
N SER A 320 -1.85 8.03 -23.17
CA SER A 320 -3.01 8.86 -23.51
C SER A 320 -3.31 9.86 -22.40
N ARG A 321 -3.37 11.15 -22.74
CA ARG A 321 -3.58 12.24 -21.78
C ARG A 321 -5.06 12.37 -21.40
N LEU A 322 -5.35 12.27 -20.09
CA LEU A 322 -6.69 12.43 -19.54
C LEU A 322 -6.96 13.82 -18.96
N LEU A 323 -5.93 14.44 -18.37
CA LEU A 323 -6.04 15.72 -17.67
C LEU A 323 -4.75 16.51 -17.80
N SER A 324 -4.84 17.83 -17.92
CA SER A 324 -3.70 18.74 -17.80
C SER A 324 -4.02 19.82 -16.77
N VAL A 325 -3.09 20.07 -15.86
CA VAL A 325 -3.25 21.03 -14.77
C VAL A 325 -2.00 21.90 -14.66
N GLU A 326 -2.18 23.21 -14.61
CA GLU A 326 -1.09 24.14 -14.32
C GLU A 326 -0.77 24.10 -12.82
N GLY A 327 0.50 24.07 -12.47
CA GLY A 327 0.97 24.05 -11.10
C GLY A 327 2.07 23.05 -10.82
N HIS A 328 2.41 22.90 -9.54
CA HIS A 328 3.44 21.97 -9.09
C HIS A 328 2.94 20.52 -9.08
N ILE A 329 3.86 19.58 -9.21
CA ILE A 329 3.59 18.15 -9.06
C ILE A 329 2.95 17.93 -7.67
N PRO A 330 1.83 17.20 -7.60
CA PRO A 330 1.19 16.90 -6.32
C PRO A 330 2.06 16.02 -5.44
N TYR A 331 2.00 16.24 -4.12
CA TYR A 331 2.73 15.45 -3.14
C TYR A 331 2.14 14.06 -2.93
N ASP A 332 0.82 13.95 -3.06
CA ASP A 332 0.09 12.71 -2.85
C ASP A 332 -1.17 12.70 -3.68
N THR A 333 -1.62 11.51 -4.07
CA THR A 333 -2.79 11.32 -4.92
C THR A 333 -3.60 10.10 -4.49
N LEU A 334 -4.91 10.17 -4.68
CA LEU A 334 -5.82 9.05 -4.42
C LEU A 334 -6.89 9.00 -5.51
N LEU A 335 -7.01 7.87 -6.19
CA LEU A 335 -8.08 7.64 -7.15
C LEU A 335 -9.25 6.90 -6.48
N ILE A 336 -10.45 7.48 -6.58
CA ILE A 336 -11.71 6.87 -6.12
C ILE A 336 -12.69 6.89 -7.28
N GLY A 337 -13.01 5.74 -7.84
CA GLY A 337 -13.80 5.64 -9.06
C GLY A 337 -13.13 6.39 -10.22
N SER A 338 -13.81 7.40 -10.79
CA SER A 338 -13.24 8.27 -11.82
C SER A 338 -12.64 9.56 -11.26
N THR A 339 -12.71 9.81 -9.97
CA THR A 339 -12.25 11.06 -9.35
C THR A 339 -10.85 10.89 -8.77
N LEU A 340 -9.92 11.67 -9.30
CA LEU A 340 -8.57 11.81 -8.77
C LEU A 340 -8.54 12.94 -7.73
N TYR A 341 -8.26 12.59 -6.49
CA TYR A 341 -7.97 13.53 -5.41
C TYR A 341 -6.46 13.80 -5.38
N VAL A 342 -6.10 15.06 -5.37
CA VAL A 342 -4.71 15.53 -5.46
C VAL A 342 -4.42 16.41 -4.25
N ASN A 343 -3.38 16.08 -3.51
CA ASN A 343 -2.90 16.91 -2.41
C ASN A 343 -2.08 18.08 -2.97
N GLU A 344 -2.67 19.26 -3.01
CA GLU A 344 -2.05 20.51 -3.48
C GLU A 344 -1.43 21.34 -2.32
N SER A 345 -1.41 20.82 -1.09
CA SER A 345 -0.92 21.58 0.06
C SER A 345 0.59 21.80 -0.01
N ASN A 346 0.98 23.05 -0.11
CA ASN A 346 2.38 23.49 0.06
C ASN A 346 2.84 23.49 1.53
N ASN A 347 1.97 23.12 2.47
CA ASN A 347 2.22 23.19 3.91
C ASN A 347 1.63 21.99 4.64
N ALA A 348 2.42 21.29 5.41
CA ALA A 348 2.01 20.11 6.18
C ALA A 348 0.94 20.38 7.26
N GLN A 349 0.52 21.63 7.45
CA GLN A 349 -0.39 22.01 8.54
C GLN A 349 -1.87 21.85 8.21
N MET A 350 -2.26 21.95 6.93
CA MET A 350 -3.65 21.70 6.49
C MET A 350 -3.62 20.98 5.14
N PRO A 351 -3.94 19.70 5.11
CA PRO A 351 -4.02 18.96 3.86
C PRO A 351 -5.19 19.51 3.02
N TYR A 352 -4.88 19.88 1.80
CA TYR A 352 -5.81 20.45 0.85
C TYR A 352 -5.89 19.52 -0.36
N TRP A 353 -7.02 18.82 -0.48
CA TRP A 353 -7.23 17.85 -1.52
C TRP A 353 -8.18 18.39 -2.58
N GLN A 354 -7.69 18.49 -3.80
CA GLN A 354 -8.42 18.94 -4.95
C GLN A 354 -8.92 17.75 -5.77
N PRO A 355 -10.25 17.56 -5.91
CA PRO A 355 -10.79 16.52 -6.78
C PRO A 355 -10.81 16.95 -8.24
N TYR A 356 -10.49 16.02 -9.14
CA TYR A 356 -10.63 16.13 -10.59
C TYR A 356 -11.36 14.89 -11.11
N ASP A 357 -12.48 15.06 -11.79
CA ASP A 357 -13.15 13.95 -12.47
C ASP A 357 -12.43 13.66 -13.79
N LEU A 358 -11.82 12.49 -13.90
CA LEU A 358 -11.03 12.10 -15.08
C LEU A 358 -11.91 11.72 -16.27
N LYS A 359 -13.23 11.54 -16.12
CA LYS A 359 -14.17 11.31 -17.23
C LYS A 359 -14.62 12.62 -17.88
N SER A 360 -15.01 13.60 -17.09
CA SER A 360 -15.42 14.91 -17.59
C SER A 360 -14.24 15.87 -17.76
N GLY A 361 -13.20 15.74 -16.94
CA GLY A 361 -12.11 16.70 -16.81
C GLY A 361 -12.45 17.88 -15.91
N GLU A 362 -13.55 17.81 -15.19
CA GLU A 362 -14.01 18.88 -14.31
C GLU A 362 -13.23 18.91 -13.00
N LYS A 363 -12.91 20.11 -12.56
CA LYS A 363 -12.33 20.40 -11.27
C LYS A 363 -13.46 20.57 -10.25
N GLY A 364 -13.47 19.74 -9.19
CA GLY A 364 -14.46 19.84 -8.13
C GLY A 364 -14.09 20.88 -7.07
N LYS A 365 -14.91 20.95 -6.01
CA LYS A 365 -14.63 21.80 -4.84
C LYS A 365 -13.47 21.18 -4.03
N PRO A 366 -12.50 21.99 -3.60
CA PRO A 366 -11.40 21.49 -2.77
C PRO A 366 -11.87 21.10 -1.37
N CYS A 367 -11.19 20.12 -0.80
CA CYS A 367 -11.50 19.51 0.49
C CYS A 367 -10.35 19.71 1.50
N GLU A 368 -10.66 20.26 2.66
CA GLU A 368 -9.74 20.33 3.80
C GLU A 368 -9.82 19.04 4.64
N ILE A 369 -9.59 17.90 3.99
CA ILE A 369 -9.59 16.57 4.61
C ILE A 369 -8.29 15.86 4.29
N GLU A 370 -7.88 14.95 5.16
CA GLU A 370 -6.69 14.11 4.95
C GLU A 370 -7.12 12.77 4.33
N LEU A 371 -6.73 12.53 3.09
CA LEU A 371 -6.98 11.28 2.35
C LEU A 371 -5.71 10.45 2.09
N GLY A 372 -4.57 10.82 2.70
CA GLY A 372 -3.29 10.16 2.51
C GLY A 372 -3.16 8.84 3.30
N GLU A 373 -2.02 8.60 3.92
CA GLU A 373 -1.63 7.36 4.60
C GLU A 373 -2.64 6.75 5.58
N LYS A 374 -3.55 7.56 6.11
CA LYS A 374 -4.56 7.13 7.08
C LYS A 374 -5.92 6.80 6.46
N TYR A 375 -6.02 6.85 5.15
CA TYR A 375 -7.22 6.47 4.42
C TYR A 375 -7.47 4.97 4.55
N LEU A 376 -8.67 4.60 5.04
CA LEU A 376 -9.07 3.20 5.22
C LEU A 376 -9.90 2.68 4.05
N GLY A 377 -10.68 3.56 3.40
CA GLY A 377 -11.55 3.16 2.30
C GLY A 377 -12.76 4.06 2.17
N THR A 378 -13.60 3.74 1.19
CA THR A 378 -14.85 4.44 0.90
C THR A 378 -15.93 3.45 0.48
N ASP A 379 -17.20 3.81 0.70
CA ASP A 379 -18.37 3.15 0.09
C ASP A 379 -18.74 3.74 -1.28
N GLY A 380 -17.90 4.64 -1.81
CA GLY A 380 -18.14 5.41 -3.04
C GLY A 380 -18.66 6.83 -2.81
N THR A 381 -19.17 7.13 -1.62
CA THR A 381 -19.70 8.46 -1.24
C THR A 381 -19.01 9.01 0.00
N ILE A 382 -18.74 8.17 0.96
CA ILE A 382 -18.12 8.51 2.24
C ILE A 382 -16.72 7.94 2.30
N ALA A 383 -15.73 8.77 2.56
CA ALA A 383 -14.35 8.35 2.83
C ALA A 383 -14.15 8.18 4.34
N VAL A 384 -13.56 7.06 4.74
CA VAL A 384 -13.20 6.76 6.13
C VAL A 384 -11.70 6.83 6.31
N ARG A 385 -11.24 7.50 7.35
CA ARG A 385 -9.83 7.56 7.74
C ARG A 385 -9.61 7.17 9.19
N ALA A 386 -8.47 6.54 9.47
CA ALA A 386 -8.04 6.29 10.85
C ALA A 386 -7.56 7.59 11.54
N VAL A 387 -7.72 7.65 12.86
CA VAL A 387 -7.11 8.68 13.71
C VAL A 387 -6.03 8.00 14.56
N THR A 388 -4.78 8.31 14.28
CA THR A 388 -3.61 7.70 14.95
C THR A 388 -3.01 8.57 16.03
N ASN A 389 -3.44 9.84 16.16
CA ASN A 389 -2.95 10.73 17.22
C ASN A 389 -3.45 10.23 18.59
N PRO A 390 -2.54 9.84 19.52
CA PRO A 390 -2.95 9.31 20.81
C PRO A 390 -3.61 10.35 21.72
N GLN A 391 -3.44 11.64 21.45
CA GLN A 391 -4.05 12.74 22.21
C GLN A 391 -5.50 13.03 21.80
N VAL A 392 -5.98 12.39 20.75
CA VAL A 392 -7.34 12.55 20.25
C VAL A 392 -8.13 11.30 20.61
N ASP A 393 -9.24 11.47 21.34
CA ASP A 393 -10.12 10.37 21.78
C ASP A 393 -11.04 9.89 20.66
N LEU A 394 -10.46 9.65 19.48
CA LEU A 394 -11.13 9.11 18.30
C LEU A 394 -10.27 8.00 17.66
N ILE A 395 -10.91 7.04 17.02
CA ILE A 395 -10.22 6.01 16.20
C ILE A 395 -10.42 6.22 14.71
N ALA A 396 -11.54 6.84 14.31
CA ALA A 396 -11.84 7.11 12.91
C ALA A 396 -12.68 8.36 12.73
N LYS A 397 -12.61 8.93 11.52
CA LYS A 397 -13.48 9.99 11.01
C LYS A 397 -13.95 9.63 9.61
N ALA A 398 -15.16 10.07 9.26
CA ALA A 398 -15.69 9.92 7.93
C ALA A 398 -16.15 11.26 7.34
N PHE A 399 -15.95 11.39 6.04
CA PHE A 399 -16.22 12.61 5.30
C PHE A 399 -17.00 12.29 4.02
N ASP A 400 -18.01 13.10 3.73
CA ASP A 400 -18.69 13.09 2.44
C ASP A 400 -17.73 13.60 1.35
N LEU A 401 -17.47 12.77 0.35
CA LEU A 401 -16.51 13.08 -0.73
C LEU A 401 -16.97 14.21 -1.64
N ARG A 402 -18.27 14.54 -1.67
CA ARG A 402 -18.85 15.59 -2.50
C ARG A 402 -18.87 16.93 -1.79
N THR A 403 -19.23 16.94 -0.49
CA THR A 403 -19.35 18.19 0.30
C THR A 403 -18.10 18.51 1.10
N CYS A 404 -17.21 17.51 1.33
CA CYS A 404 -16.03 17.55 2.20
C CYS A 404 -16.38 17.76 3.68
N GLU A 405 -17.63 17.58 4.06
CA GLU A 405 -18.05 17.70 5.45
C GLU A 405 -17.85 16.41 6.23
N MET A 406 -17.49 16.55 7.50
CA MET A 406 -17.43 15.40 8.40
C MET A 406 -18.83 14.89 8.70
N VAL A 407 -19.09 13.62 8.36
CA VAL A 407 -20.39 12.96 8.56
C VAL A 407 -20.50 12.36 9.95
N TRP A 408 -19.44 11.67 10.38
CA TRP A 408 -19.37 11.06 11.71
C TRP A 408 -17.93 10.89 12.18
N SER A 409 -17.80 10.60 13.47
CA SER A 409 -16.54 10.18 14.10
C SER A 409 -16.79 9.04 15.08
N LEU A 410 -15.82 8.14 15.20
CA LEU A 410 -15.86 7.03 16.16
C LEU A 410 -14.98 7.37 17.36
N PRO A 411 -15.54 7.47 18.57
CA PRO A 411 -14.78 7.72 19.78
C PRO A 411 -14.04 6.47 20.25
N LYS A 412 -13.03 6.68 21.08
CA LYS A 412 -12.37 5.68 21.94
C LYS A 412 -12.28 6.22 23.36
N GLU A 413 -12.12 5.34 24.33
CA GLU A 413 -11.80 5.75 25.69
C GLU A 413 -10.36 6.29 25.78
N PRO A 414 -10.09 7.28 26.65
CA PRO A 414 -8.75 7.76 26.89
C PRO A 414 -7.81 6.62 27.30
N ASN A 415 -6.60 6.58 26.74
CA ASN A 415 -5.60 5.55 27.00
C ASN A 415 -6.04 4.11 26.63
N SER A 416 -7.09 3.94 25.83
CA SER A 416 -7.55 2.65 25.38
C SER A 416 -6.67 2.04 24.29
N PHE A 417 -6.84 0.73 24.04
CA PHE A 417 -6.21 0.00 22.93
C PHE A 417 -6.98 0.11 21.61
N GLY A 418 -8.12 0.80 21.61
CA GLY A 418 -8.99 0.94 20.45
C GLY A 418 -8.23 1.35 19.19
N ARG A 419 -8.38 0.56 18.14
CA ARG A 419 -7.79 0.75 16.80
C ARG A 419 -8.79 0.34 15.73
N ILE A 420 -8.51 0.74 14.50
CA ILE A 420 -9.30 0.36 13.33
C ILE A 420 -8.37 0.03 12.18
N TRP A 421 -8.69 -1.02 11.43
CA TRP A 421 -7.98 -1.45 10.24
C TRP A 421 -8.97 -1.77 9.14
N ARG A 422 -8.49 -1.74 7.92
CA ARG A 422 -9.20 -2.30 6.78
C ARG A 422 -8.60 -3.67 6.45
N ILE A 423 -9.46 -4.66 6.29
CA ILE A 423 -9.11 -6.02 5.86
C ILE A 423 -10.06 -6.39 4.72
N GLY A 424 -9.53 -6.47 3.50
CA GLY A 424 -10.36 -6.59 2.31
C GLY A 424 -11.31 -5.40 2.14
N ASP A 425 -12.61 -5.66 2.16
CA ASP A 425 -13.68 -4.68 2.08
C ASP A 425 -14.31 -4.35 3.46
N THR A 426 -13.80 -4.92 4.54
CA THR A 426 -14.35 -4.80 5.89
C THR A 426 -13.50 -3.90 6.76
N LEU A 427 -14.14 -2.99 7.49
CA LEU A 427 -13.51 -2.27 8.59
C LEU A 427 -13.59 -3.12 9.86
N VAL A 428 -12.45 -3.37 10.48
CA VAL A 428 -12.32 -4.14 11.72
C VAL A 428 -11.83 -3.24 12.83
N ARG A 429 -12.60 -3.16 13.92
CA ARG A 429 -12.29 -2.39 15.12
C ARG A 429 -11.80 -3.32 16.23
N LEU A 430 -10.75 -2.90 16.93
CA LEU A 430 -10.36 -3.45 18.22
C LEU A 430 -11.11 -2.73 19.34
N SER A 431 -11.64 -3.49 20.31
CA SER A 431 -12.26 -2.96 21.52
C SER A 431 -11.28 -2.13 22.35
N ASP A 432 -11.81 -1.26 23.21
CA ASP A 432 -11.01 -0.34 24.01
C ASP A 432 -10.12 -1.06 25.04
N ASP A 433 -10.50 -2.25 25.49
CA ASP A 433 -9.70 -3.13 26.36
C ASP A 433 -8.75 -4.06 25.59
N GLY A 434 -8.84 -4.08 24.25
CA GLY A 434 -7.98 -4.89 23.38
C GLY A 434 -8.34 -6.37 23.30
N THR A 435 -9.48 -6.79 23.86
CA THR A 435 -9.86 -8.22 24.00
C THR A 435 -10.77 -8.74 22.89
N GLU A 436 -11.38 -7.84 22.09
CA GLU A 436 -12.31 -8.21 21.01
C GLU A 436 -12.03 -7.47 19.71
N LEU A 437 -12.16 -8.18 18.61
CA LEU A 437 -12.27 -7.63 17.27
C LEU A 437 -13.72 -7.66 16.82
N ASN A 438 -14.19 -6.60 16.16
CA ASN A 438 -15.52 -6.57 15.59
C ASN A 438 -15.51 -5.87 14.22
N SER A 439 -16.38 -6.33 13.30
CA SER A 439 -16.62 -5.60 12.06
C SER A 439 -17.43 -4.35 12.33
N LEU A 440 -17.31 -3.38 11.44
CA LEU A 440 -18.13 -2.19 11.41
C LEU A 440 -19.05 -2.26 10.20
N VAL A 441 -20.37 -2.24 10.44
CA VAL A 441 -21.41 -2.36 9.42
C VAL A 441 -22.37 -1.17 9.49
N ALA A 442 -23.12 -0.94 8.42
CA ALA A 442 -24.18 0.06 8.44
C ALA A 442 -25.21 -0.27 9.54
N PRO A 443 -25.77 0.71 10.26
CA PRO A 443 -26.92 0.48 11.10
C PRO A 443 -28.14 0.09 10.26
N ASP A 444 -29.04 -0.74 10.84
CA ASP A 444 -30.30 -1.18 10.21
C ASP A 444 -31.27 -0.01 9.90
#